data_3942b5e3b1a4f491f2a74dbff11af961
#
_entry.id   3942b5e3b1a4f491f2a74dbff11af961
#
_cell.length_a   1.000
_cell.length_b   1.000
_cell.length_c   1.000
_cell.angle_alpha   90.00
_cell.angle_beta   90.00
_cell.angle_gamma   90.00
#
_symmetry.space_group_name_H-M   'P 1'
#
loop_
_entity.id
_entity.type
_entity.pdbx_description
1 polymer ?
#
loop_
_entity_poly.entity_id
_entity_poly.type
_entity_poly.pdbx_seq_one_letter_code
_entity_poly.pdbx_strand_id
1 'polypeptide(L)'
;MEYWEKIKDIETENLVFLDETAILLGLSRTYARSQRGTRAYQKKAFYRGAKVTAIGAISMNKVLALMTMNDSMDGQAFAIFIQHFLCPKLWKGAVVVMDNLPAHKLASIKPMIEAYGASIICLSPYSPDFNPIELWWSQLKSFLRMFAPTTTSMLDQIIAVALNLINPQHLRNWFASCCYYTS
;
A
#
# COMPACT_ATOMS: atom_id res chain seq x y z
N MET A 1 16.09 12.40 -11.49
CA MET A 1 16.68 11.80 -12.72
C MET A 1 17.21 10.38 -12.46
N GLU A 2 17.94 10.10 -11.42
CA GLU A 2 18.57 8.79 -11.17
C GLU A 2 17.59 7.59 -11.06
N TYR A 3 16.39 7.79 -10.52
CA TYR A 3 15.38 6.74 -10.39
C TYR A 3 14.84 6.31 -11.77
N TRP A 4 14.48 7.27 -12.62
CA TRP A 4 13.95 6.98 -13.96
C TRP A 4 14.95 6.28 -14.87
N GLU A 5 16.23 6.61 -14.74
CA GLU A 5 17.29 5.91 -15.46
C GLU A 5 17.41 4.44 -15.09
N LYS A 6 17.09 4.09 -13.84
CA LYS A 6 17.10 2.70 -13.37
C LYS A 6 15.87 1.89 -13.79
N ILE A 7 14.75 2.57 -14.07
CA ILE A 7 13.46 1.91 -14.28
C ILE A 7 12.98 1.92 -15.74
N LYS A 8 13.53 2.80 -16.58
CA LYS A 8 13.08 3.04 -17.96
C LYS A 8 13.10 1.80 -18.86
N ASP A 9 14.04 0.87 -18.60
CA ASP A 9 14.22 -0.36 -19.38
C ASP A 9 13.53 -1.57 -18.75
N ILE A 10 12.77 -1.36 -17.67
CA ILE A 10 12.05 -2.42 -16.96
C ILE A 10 10.59 -2.42 -17.44
N GLU A 11 10.13 -3.58 -17.90
CA GLU A 11 8.72 -3.76 -18.23
C GLU A 11 7.83 -3.49 -17.02
N THR A 12 6.77 -2.70 -17.19
CA THR A 12 5.85 -2.31 -16.11
C THR A 12 5.25 -3.52 -15.39
N GLU A 13 5.06 -4.62 -16.09
CA GLU A 13 4.56 -5.88 -15.54
C GLU A 13 5.48 -6.50 -14.48
N ASN A 14 6.77 -6.20 -14.55
CA ASN A 14 7.76 -6.67 -13.59
C ASN A 14 7.88 -5.77 -12.35
N LEU A 15 7.23 -4.62 -12.33
CA LEU A 15 7.26 -3.71 -11.19
C LEU A 15 6.33 -4.16 -10.08
N VAL A 16 6.85 -4.20 -8.86
CA VAL A 16 6.12 -4.47 -7.61
C VAL A 16 6.36 -3.31 -6.66
N PHE A 17 5.33 -2.52 -6.38
CA PHE A 17 5.42 -1.41 -5.44
C PHE A 17 5.05 -1.86 -4.04
N LEU A 18 5.91 -1.55 -3.07
CA LEU A 18 5.77 -1.88 -1.66
C LEU A 18 5.83 -0.62 -0.82
N ASP A 19 4.89 -0.48 0.12
CA ASP A 19 4.79 0.68 0.99
C ASP A 19 4.02 0.36 2.27
N GLU A 20 4.09 1.27 3.24
CA GLU A 20 3.42 1.23 4.52
C GLU A 20 2.43 2.37 4.67
N THR A 21 1.33 2.11 5.34
CA THR A 21 0.38 3.17 5.66
C THR A 21 -0.21 3.00 7.06
N ALA A 22 -0.54 4.13 7.69
CA ALA A 22 -1.26 4.14 8.96
C ALA A 22 -2.77 4.24 8.72
N ILE A 23 -3.52 3.40 9.43
CA ILE A 23 -4.98 3.40 9.46
C ILE A 23 -5.42 3.67 10.89
N LEU A 24 -6.20 4.71 11.10
CA LEU A 24 -6.78 5.01 12.42
C LEU A 24 -8.11 4.28 12.55
N LEU A 25 -8.32 3.58 13.64
CA LEU A 25 -9.64 3.03 13.97
C LEU A 25 -10.63 4.19 14.23
N GLY A 26 -11.89 4.01 13.83
CA GLY A 26 -12.89 5.05 13.91
C GLY A 26 -12.79 6.13 12.81
N LEU A 27 -12.07 5.84 11.72
CA LEU A 27 -12.12 6.67 10.52
C LEU A 27 -13.56 6.92 10.11
N SER A 28 -13.95 8.18 9.99
CA SER A 28 -15.30 8.58 9.59
C SER A 28 -15.28 9.31 8.24
N ARG A 29 -16.42 9.36 7.58
CA ARG A 29 -16.59 10.12 6.34
C ARG A 29 -16.21 11.57 6.56
N THR A 30 -15.49 12.16 5.62
CA THR A 30 -15.05 13.56 5.65
C THR A 30 -16.16 14.51 5.19
N TYR A 31 -17.12 13.98 4.42
CA TYR A 31 -18.21 14.74 3.81
C TYR A 31 -19.53 14.04 4.06
N ALA A 32 -20.59 14.84 4.26
CA ALA A 32 -21.97 14.39 4.32
C ALA A 32 -22.85 15.31 3.46
N ARG A 33 -23.97 14.79 2.98
CA ARG A 33 -24.97 15.59 2.28
C ARG A 33 -26.09 15.93 3.23
N SER A 34 -26.57 17.17 3.18
CA SER A 34 -27.77 17.65 3.88
C SER A 34 -28.65 18.39 2.91
N GLN A 35 -29.89 18.66 3.30
CA GLN A 35 -30.81 19.50 2.55
C GLN A 35 -30.18 20.90 2.33
N ARG A 36 -30.44 21.50 1.17
CA ARG A 36 -29.93 22.83 0.83
C ARG A 36 -30.30 23.84 1.93
N GLY A 37 -29.32 24.60 2.42
CA GLY A 37 -29.51 25.58 3.51
C GLY A 37 -29.37 25.01 4.92
N THR A 38 -29.15 23.68 5.08
CA THR A 38 -28.91 23.05 6.38
C THR A 38 -27.46 22.50 6.49
N ARG A 39 -26.97 22.42 7.73
CA ARG A 39 -25.66 21.79 8.00
C ARG A 39 -25.81 20.28 8.20
N ALA A 40 -24.88 19.51 7.65
CA ALA A 40 -24.72 18.12 8.01
C ALA A 40 -23.97 18.03 9.35
N TYR A 41 -24.54 17.32 10.31
CA TYR A 41 -23.95 17.08 11.61
C TYR A 41 -23.57 15.61 11.74
N GLN A 42 -22.38 15.36 12.28
CA GLN A 42 -21.95 14.00 12.64
C GLN A 42 -21.40 14.04 14.07
N LYS A 43 -21.88 13.15 14.93
CA LYS A 43 -21.24 12.90 16.22
C LYS A 43 -19.98 12.08 15.97
N LYS A 44 -18.83 12.63 16.29
CA LYS A 44 -17.55 11.94 16.23
C LYS A 44 -17.04 11.75 17.66
N ALA A 45 -16.61 10.53 17.98
CA ALA A 45 -15.92 10.31 19.24
C ALA A 45 -14.67 11.22 19.29
N PHE A 46 -14.48 11.91 20.40
CA PHE A 46 -13.31 12.77 20.61
C PHE A 46 -12.00 11.97 20.70
N TYR A 47 -12.12 10.68 20.95
CA TYR A 47 -11.02 9.75 21.07
C TYR A 47 -10.41 9.46 19.69
N ARG A 48 -9.11 9.66 19.54
CA ARG A 48 -8.36 9.14 18.41
C ARG A 48 -8.26 7.63 18.61
N GLY A 49 -8.91 6.86 17.73
CA GLY A 49 -8.82 5.41 17.73
C GLY A 49 -7.39 4.90 17.67
N ALA A 50 -7.18 3.64 18.04
CA ALA A 50 -5.89 2.99 17.92
C ALA A 50 -5.39 3.07 16.47
N LYS A 51 -4.08 3.21 16.31
CA LYS A 51 -3.40 3.20 15.02
C LYS A 51 -3.08 1.75 14.66
N VAL A 52 -3.47 1.34 13.48
CA VAL A 52 -3.06 0.08 12.85
C VAL A 52 -2.13 0.41 11.70
N THR A 53 -1.00 -0.24 11.63
CA THR A 53 -0.09 -0.13 10.49
C THR A 53 -0.45 -1.22 9.47
N ALA A 54 -0.57 -0.84 8.21
CA ALA A 54 -0.71 -1.77 7.10
C ALA A 54 0.51 -1.67 6.21
N ILE A 55 1.07 -2.80 5.81
CA ILE A 55 2.10 -2.91 4.79
C ILE A 55 1.55 -3.71 3.63
N GLY A 56 1.79 -3.26 2.41
CA GLY A 56 1.25 -3.91 1.23
C GLY A 56 2.20 -3.87 0.05
N ALA A 57 1.94 -4.75 -0.90
CA ALA A 57 2.64 -4.80 -2.16
C ALA A 57 1.65 -5.01 -3.31
N ILE A 58 1.78 -4.20 -4.35
CA ILE A 58 0.94 -4.28 -5.55
C ILE A 58 1.79 -4.47 -6.80
N SER A 59 1.25 -5.16 -7.77
CA SER A 59 1.69 -5.14 -9.17
C SER A 59 0.59 -4.53 -10.03
N MET A 60 0.88 -4.29 -11.28
CA MET A 60 -0.07 -3.78 -12.26
C MET A 60 -1.34 -4.65 -12.40
N ASN A 61 -1.26 -5.93 -12.05
CA ASN A 61 -2.35 -6.89 -12.25
C ASN A 61 -3.07 -7.32 -10.96
N LYS A 62 -2.43 -7.22 -9.80
CA LYS A 62 -3.01 -7.68 -8.54
C LYS A 62 -2.34 -7.08 -7.31
N VAL A 63 -3.04 -7.12 -6.19
CA VAL A 63 -2.43 -6.97 -4.87
C VAL A 63 -1.70 -8.27 -4.53
N LEU A 64 -0.41 -8.18 -4.33
CA LEU A 64 0.43 -9.35 -4.04
C LEU A 64 0.35 -9.74 -2.57
N ALA A 65 0.48 -8.77 -1.69
CA ALA A 65 0.52 -9.00 -0.26
C ALA A 65 -0.07 -7.82 0.50
N LEU A 66 -0.67 -8.12 1.64
CA LEU A 66 -1.10 -7.15 2.64
C LEU A 66 -0.98 -7.79 4.03
N MET A 67 -0.45 -7.05 4.98
CA MET A 67 -0.40 -7.41 6.39
C MET A 67 -0.77 -6.20 7.22
N THR A 68 -1.54 -6.41 8.28
CA THR A 68 -1.90 -5.40 9.28
C THR A 68 -1.26 -5.74 10.62
N MET A 69 -0.90 -4.72 11.40
CA MET A 69 -0.36 -4.88 12.75
C MET A 69 -0.74 -3.70 13.64
N ASN A 70 -0.88 -3.95 14.92
CA ASN A 70 -1.30 -2.92 15.90
C ASN A 70 -0.19 -1.93 16.25
N ASP A 71 1.07 -2.29 16.01
CA ASP A 71 2.24 -1.48 16.35
C ASP A 71 2.82 -0.76 15.13
N SER A 72 3.83 0.06 15.38
CA SER A 72 4.64 0.64 14.32
C SER A 72 5.49 -0.43 13.64
N MET A 73 5.69 -0.29 12.34
CA MET A 73 6.57 -1.17 11.56
C MET A 73 8.01 -1.01 12.06
N ASP A 74 8.56 -2.09 12.57
CA ASP A 74 10.00 -2.20 12.84
C ASP A 74 10.69 -3.07 11.79
N GLY A 75 12.02 -3.20 11.90
CA GLY A 75 12.79 -3.98 10.95
C GLY A 75 12.45 -5.47 10.97
N GLN A 76 12.06 -6.02 12.12
CA GLN A 76 11.71 -7.43 12.25
C GLN A 76 10.34 -7.73 11.61
N ALA A 77 9.33 -6.91 11.88
CA ALA A 77 8.01 -7.03 11.28
C ALA A 77 8.09 -6.89 9.75
N PHE A 78 8.93 -5.95 9.28
CA PHE A 78 9.19 -5.78 7.85
C PHE A 78 9.84 -7.02 7.23
N ALA A 79 10.84 -7.62 7.89
CA ALA A 79 11.48 -8.86 7.42
C ALA A 79 10.49 -10.02 7.37
N ILE A 80 9.60 -10.16 8.36
CA ILE A 80 8.52 -11.15 8.38
C ILE A 80 7.59 -10.96 7.18
N PHE A 81 7.18 -9.72 6.90
CA PHE A 81 6.35 -9.43 5.74
C PHE A 81 7.03 -9.83 4.43
N ILE A 82 8.28 -9.43 4.25
CA ILE A 82 9.05 -9.81 3.05
C ILE A 82 9.13 -11.32 2.90
N GLN A 83 9.56 -12.02 3.94
CA GLN A 83 9.84 -13.46 3.90
C GLN A 83 8.58 -14.30 3.69
N HIS A 84 7.51 -14.00 4.42
CA HIS A 84 6.34 -14.88 4.49
C HIS A 84 5.17 -14.44 3.60
N PHE A 85 5.06 -13.14 3.28
CA PHE A 85 3.91 -12.62 2.54
C PHE A 85 4.28 -12.20 1.11
N LEU A 86 5.44 -11.59 0.90
CA LEU A 86 5.82 -11.07 -0.41
C LEU A 86 6.64 -12.08 -1.22
N CYS A 87 7.76 -12.56 -0.69
CA CYS A 87 8.69 -13.43 -1.42
C CYS A 87 8.04 -14.65 -2.10
N PRO A 88 7.10 -15.38 -1.45
CA PRO A 88 6.45 -16.53 -2.09
C PRO A 88 5.60 -16.17 -3.31
N LYS A 89 5.35 -14.89 -3.56
CA LYS A 89 4.51 -14.37 -4.66
C LYS A 89 5.31 -13.62 -5.72
N LEU A 90 6.62 -13.48 -5.51
CA LEU A 90 7.53 -12.89 -6.48
C LEU A 90 7.84 -13.90 -7.59
N TRP A 91 8.27 -13.40 -8.72
CA TRP A 91 8.72 -14.17 -9.88
C TRP A 91 10.11 -13.72 -10.32
N LYS A 92 10.78 -14.55 -11.10
CA LYS A 92 12.08 -14.21 -11.65
C LYS A 92 11.97 -13.00 -12.56
N GLY A 93 12.79 -11.98 -12.29
CA GLY A 93 12.78 -10.70 -13.00
C GLY A 93 11.86 -9.63 -12.37
N ALA A 94 11.12 -9.95 -11.29
CA ALA A 94 10.37 -8.93 -10.57
C ALA A 94 11.31 -7.88 -9.96
N VAL A 95 10.87 -6.64 -9.96
CA VAL A 95 11.60 -5.51 -9.38
C VAL A 95 10.75 -4.88 -8.29
N VAL A 96 11.17 -5.07 -7.05
CA VAL A 96 10.49 -4.51 -5.88
C VAL A 96 10.93 -3.07 -5.69
N VAL A 97 10.01 -2.15 -5.86
CA VAL A 97 10.19 -0.70 -5.68
C VAL A 97 9.65 -0.33 -4.31
N MET A 98 10.47 0.31 -3.50
CA MET A 98 10.11 0.71 -2.12
C MET A 98 10.78 2.02 -1.73
N ASP A 99 10.24 2.67 -0.70
CA ASP A 99 10.85 3.84 -0.10
C ASP A 99 12.18 3.52 0.58
N ASN A 100 13.05 4.52 0.68
CA ASN A 100 14.35 4.40 1.32
C ASN A 100 14.27 4.61 2.84
N LEU A 101 13.34 3.97 3.52
CA LEU A 101 13.20 4.02 4.98
C LEU A 101 14.29 3.19 5.68
N PRO A 102 14.71 3.55 6.91
CA PRO A 102 15.72 2.80 7.65
C PRO A 102 15.39 1.30 7.84
N ALA A 103 14.11 0.97 8.07
CA ALA A 103 13.64 -0.41 8.19
C ALA A 103 13.93 -1.27 6.95
N HIS A 104 13.96 -0.65 5.78
CA HIS A 104 14.22 -1.33 4.51
C HIS A 104 15.72 -1.59 4.26
N LYS A 105 16.59 -1.02 5.06
CA LYS A 105 18.06 -1.15 4.92
C LYS A 105 18.62 -2.38 5.63
N LEU A 106 17.78 -3.22 6.18
CA LEU A 106 18.27 -4.45 6.80
C LEU A 106 18.98 -5.33 5.77
N ALA A 107 20.21 -5.71 6.10
CA ALA A 107 21.06 -6.50 5.20
C ALA A 107 20.43 -7.83 4.75
N SER A 108 19.49 -8.38 5.54
CA SER A 108 18.77 -9.62 5.24
C SER A 108 17.68 -9.46 4.16
N ILE A 109 17.13 -8.25 3.95
CA ILE A 109 15.99 -8.04 3.04
C ILE A 109 16.40 -8.29 1.58
N LYS A 110 17.51 -7.70 1.16
CA LYS A 110 17.99 -7.82 -0.21
C LYS A 110 18.26 -9.27 -0.62
N PRO A 111 19.02 -10.07 0.16
CA PRO A 111 19.23 -11.48 -0.16
C PRO A 111 17.96 -12.32 -0.20
N MET A 112 16.94 -11.99 0.65
CA MET A 112 15.65 -12.69 0.64
C MET A 112 14.94 -12.53 -0.70
N ILE A 113 14.89 -11.30 -1.22
CA ILE A 113 14.23 -10.99 -2.48
C ILE A 113 15.04 -11.55 -3.65
N GLU A 114 16.37 -11.40 -3.63
CA GLU A 114 17.27 -11.93 -4.67
C GLU A 114 17.24 -13.45 -4.77
N ALA A 115 16.99 -14.17 -3.68
CA ALA A 115 16.83 -15.63 -3.69
C ALA A 115 15.65 -16.10 -4.57
N TYR A 116 14.66 -15.25 -4.82
CA TYR A 116 13.53 -15.52 -5.72
C TYR A 116 13.78 -15.01 -7.15
N GLY A 117 15.00 -14.55 -7.46
CA GLY A 117 15.35 -13.99 -8.76
C GLY A 117 14.77 -12.62 -9.03
N ALA A 118 14.35 -11.92 -7.97
CA ALA A 118 13.87 -10.56 -8.03
C ALA A 118 14.96 -9.57 -7.59
N SER A 119 14.75 -8.27 -7.82
CA SER A 119 15.67 -7.20 -7.43
C SER A 119 14.96 -6.09 -6.68
N ILE A 120 15.72 -5.16 -6.10
CA ILE A 120 15.18 -4.02 -5.35
C ILE A 120 15.65 -2.71 -5.98
N ILE A 121 14.73 -1.77 -6.12
CA ILE A 121 15.01 -0.38 -6.46
C ILE A 121 14.36 0.51 -5.40
N CYS A 122 15.11 1.48 -4.86
CA CYS A 122 14.55 2.49 -3.97
C CYS A 122 14.00 3.67 -4.79
N LEU A 123 12.81 4.14 -4.42
CA LEU A 123 12.23 5.39 -4.92
C LEU A 123 13.15 6.57 -4.60
N SER A 124 13.07 7.60 -5.42
CA SER A 124 13.70 8.88 -5.09
C SER A 124 13.08 9.45 -3.80
N PRO A 125 13.88 10.04 -2.91
CA PRO A 125 13.35 10.71 -1.73
C PRO A 125 12.26 11.72 -2.10
N TYR A 126 11.18 11.77 -1.31
CA TYR A 126 10.06 12.70 -1.46
C TYR A 126 9.33 12.64 -2.82
N SER A 127 9.18 11.46 -3.39
CA SER A 127 8.52 11.28 -4.69
C SER A 127 7.28 10.36 -4.61
N PRO A 128 6.26 10.70 -3.80
CA PRO A 128 5.05 9.88 -3.67
C PRO A 128 4.26 9.80 -4.97
N ASP A 129 4.38 10.80 -5.85
CA ASP A 129 3.69 10.84 -7.15
C ASP A 129 4.09 9.71 -8.09
N PHE A 130 5.25 9.09 -7.84
CA PHE A 130 5.73 7.93 -8.61
C PHE A 130 5.42 6.59 -7.91
N ASN A 131 4.62 6.61 -6.85
CA ASN A 131 4.28 5.41 -6.09
C ASN A 131 2.80 5.04 -6.25
N PRO A 132 2.42 4.16 -7.20
CA PRO A 132 1.02 3.81 -7.45
C PRO A 132 0.31 3.18 -6.25
N ILE A 133 1.03 2.62 -5.29
CA ILE A 133 0.45 2.06 -4.07
C ILE A 133 -0.20 3.13 -3.18
N GLU A 134 0.24 4.39 -3.27
CA GLU A 134 -0.39 5.50 -2.55
C GLU A 134 -1.83 5.77 -3.03
N LEU A 135 -2.10 5.59 -4.32
CA LEU A 135 -3.45 5.67 -4.88
C LEU A 135 -4.32 4.52 -4.36
N TRP A 136 -3.75 3.32 -4.23
CA TRP A 136 -4.45 2.21 -3.58
C TRP A 136 -4.75 2.49 -2.12
N TRP A 137 -3.79 3.02 -1.34
CA TRP A 137 -4.02 3.42 0.05
C TRP A 137 -5.13 4.45 0.18
N SER A 138 -5.18 5.42 -0.73
CA SER A 138 -6.23 6.43 -0.77
C SER A 138 -7.61 5.79 -0.97
N GLN A 139 -7.73 4.87 -1.93
CA GLN A 139 -8.97 4.15 -2.19
C GLN A 139 -9.37 3.26 -1.01
N LEU A 140 -8.43 2.49 -0.46
CA LEU A 140 -8.68 1.63 0.70
C LEU A 140 -9.16 2.45 1.91
N LYS A 141 -8.49 3.54 2.24
CA LYS A 141 -8.90 4.44 3.33
C LYS A 141 -10.27 5.05 3.07
N SER A 142 -10.59 5.38 1.83
CA SER A 142 -11.91 5.88 1.45
C SER A 142 -13.01 4.84 1.67
N PHE A 143 -12.75 3.58 1.29
CA PHE A 143 -13.63 2.46 1.54
C PHE A 143 -13.83 2.21 3.04
N LEU A 144 -12.76 2.16 3.82
CA LEU A 144 -12.80 2.00 5.27
C LEU A 144 -13.62 3.08 5.98
N ARG A 145 -13.55 4.34 5.50
CA ARG A 145 -14.37 5.44 6.05
C ARG A 145 -15.87 5.22 5.90
N MET A 146 -16.32 4.40 4.95
CA MET A 146 -17.73 4.08 4.78
C MET A 146 -18.27 3.23 5.93
N PHE A 147 -17.43 2.39 6.51
CA PHE A 147 -17.80 1.42 7.56
C PHE A 147 -17.35 1.85 8.95
N ALA A 148 -16.43 2.82 9.04
CA ALA A 148 -15.88 3.35 10.29
C ALA A 148 -15.45 2.24 11.28
N PRO A 149 -14.54 1.32 10.93
CA PRO A 149 -14.14 0.21 11.79
C PRO A 149 -13.61 0.71 13.13
N THR A 150 -14.12 0.15 14.22
CA THR A 150 -13.76 0.52 15.59
C THR A 150 -12.84 -0.49 16.27
N THR A 151 -12.71 -1.68 15.71
CA THR A 151 -11.83 -2.75 16.18
C THR A 151 -10.94 -3.26 15.05
N THR A 152 -9.80 -3.86 15.41
CA THR A 152 -8.88 -4.47 14.43
C THR A 152 -9.54 -5.62 13.67
N SER A 153 -10.31 -6.46 14.36
CA SER A 153 -11.04 -7.57 13.71
C SER A 153 -12.03 -7.07 12.67
N MET A 154 -12.79 -6.01 12.96
CA MET A 154 -13.69 -5.38 12.00
C MET A 154 -12.89 -4.77 10.82
N LEU A 155 -11.76 -4.13 11.11
CA LEU A 155 -10.87 -3.56 10.10
C LEU A 155 -10.40 -4.65 9.12
N ASP A 156 -9.90 -5.77 9.64
CA ASP A 156 -9.37 -6.87 8.82
C ASP A 156 -10.45 -7.51 7.95
N GLN A 157 -11.67 -7.67 8.47
CA GLN A 157 -12.82 -8.16 7.70
C GLN A 157 -13.17 -7.21 6.54
N ILE A 158 -13.19 -5.90 6.80
CA ILE A 158 -13.50 -4.90 5.76
C ILE A 158 -12.37 -4.84 4.73
N ILE A 159 -11.12 -4.95 5.16
CA ILE A 159 -9.96 -5.04 4.25
C ILE A 159 -10.09 -6.27 3.35
N ALA A 160 -10.44 -7.43 3.90
CA ALA A 160 -10.63 -8.65 3.10
C ALA A 160 -11.72 -8.47 2.03
N VAL A 161 -12.83 -7.80 2.37
CA VAL A 161 -13.86 -7.44 1.38
C VAL A 161 -13.32 -6.46 0.34
N ALA A 162 -12.58 -5.42 0.77
CA ALA A 162 -11.99 -4.43 -0.14
C ALA A 162 -11.04 -5.08 -1.14
N LEU A 163 -10.22 -6.05 -0.71
CA LEU A 163 -9.31 -6.79 -1.59
C LEU A 163 -10.05 -7.58 -2.67
N ASN A 164 -11.18 -8.21 -2.32
CA ASN A 164 -12.01 -8.95 -3.27
C ASN A 164 -12.73 -8.04 -4.29
N LEU A 165 -12.88 -6.76 -3.99
CA LEU A 165 -13.51 -5.77 -4.85
C LEU A 165 -12.51 -5.01 -5.74
N ILE A 166 -11.21 -5.29 -5.63
CA ILE A 166 -10.21 -4.63 -6.47
C ILE A 166 -10.38 -5.09 -7.92
N ASN A 167 -10.58 -4.11 -8.79
CA ASN A 167 -10.58 -4.34 -10.22
C ASN A 167 -9.14 -4.16 -10.77
N PRO A 168 -8.60 -5.14 -11.51
CA PRO A 168 -7.28 -5.01 -12.16
C PRO A 168 -7.13 -3.74 -13.01
N GLN A 169 -8.22 -3.24 -13.59
CA GLN A 169 -8.20 -1.99 -14.34
C GLN A 169 -7.86 -0.78 -13.47
N HIS A 170 -8.25 -0.77 -12.19
CA HIS A 170 -7.86 0.31 -11.27
C HIS A 170 -6.34 0.30 -11.04
N LEU A 171 -5.75 -0.89 -10.84
CA LEU A 171 -4.30 -1.03 -10.68
C LEU A 171 -3.56 -0.48 -11.90
N ARG A 172 -3.96 -0.87 -13.11
CA ARG A 172 -3.38 -0.35 -14.36
C ARG A 172 -3.48 1.17 -14.47
N ASN A 173 -4.65 1.72 -14.13
CA ASN A 173 -4.85 3.16 -14.14
C ASN A 173 -3.94 3.88 -13.14
N TRP A 174 -3.70 3.30 -11.94
CA TRP A 174 -2.77 3.88 -10.97
C TRP A 174 -1.33 3.85 -11.46
N PHE A 175 -0.90 2.75 -12.06
CA PHE A 175 0.41 2.67 -12.69
C PHE A 175 0.56 3.71 -13.81
N ALA A 176 -0.43 3.83 -14.68
CA ALA A 176 -0.43 4.85 -15.75
C ALA A 176 -0.41 6.28 -15.20
N SER A 177 -1.16 6.56 -14.11
CA SER A 177 -1.17 7.87 -13.45
C SER A 177 0.18 8.26 -12.85
N CYS A 178 1.00 7.27 -12.49
CA CYS A 178 2.36 7.46 -11.98
C CYS A 178 3.42 7.37 -13.10
N CYS A 179 3.01 7.52 -14.38
CA CYS A 179 3.88 7.48 -15.56
C CYS A 179 4.48 6.11 -15.91
N TYR A 180 3.98 5.02 -15.35
CA TYR A 180 4.33 3.66 -15.79
C TYR A 180 3.37 3.23 -16.91
N TYR A 181 3.79 3.42 -18.14
CA TYR A 181 2.99 3.09 -19.31
C TYR A 181 3.06 1.60 -19.61
N THR A 182 1.89 1.02 -19.90
CA THR A 182 1.80 -0.29 -20.51
C THR A 182 1.87 -0.08 -22.02
N SER A 183 2.88 -0.63 -22.65
CA SER A 183 2.94 -0.76 -24.12
C SER A 183 1.79 -1.63 -24.63
#